data_b98271a6345f0feae4b19a57c84d5375
#
_entry.id   b98271a6345f0feae4b19a57c84d5375
#
_cell.length_a   1.000
_cell.length_b   1.000
_cell.length_c   1.000
_cell.angle_alpha   90.00
_cell.angle_beta   90.00
_cell.angle_gamma   90.00
#
_symmetry.space_group_name_H-M   'P 1'
#
loop_
_entity.id
_entity.type
_entity.pdbx_description
1 polymer ?
#
loop_
_entity_poly.entity_id
_entity_poly.type
_entity_poly.pdbx_seq_one_letter_code
_entity_poly.pdbx_strand_id
1 'polypeptide(L)'
;MVKLSKSTYYYNLNVEGKEKAKPKGGKPRGYSIDQEEKKVCDEQIKEFIMESIDGDAADYGYRKITYHLRKHYKLTINHKKVYRLCKELGILKDQRVIKPKVKRTIAVNRTITGSNQLWEMDIKYGYIHGEDKFFYLLNLIDVFDRSIIDYHMGFHCEAKDAAALLRKCLMQRNLFAEGALKPVIRTDNGPQFVSYKFSECCEEIAIEHERIPVKTPNKNAHVESFHRILEDDCLKKYEFQSYAEAYEVVNEFMEFYNKRRIHSSLKFMSPNEFYNLHFGESLTNIEIRV
;
A
#
# COMPACT_ATOMS: atom_id res chain seq x y z
N MET A 1 8.48 8.18 40.46
CA MET A 1 9.04 9.52 40.22
C MET A 1 9.12 9.79 38.74
N VAL A 2 8.33 10.73 38.24
CA VAL A 2 8.39 11.15 36.83
C VAL A 2 9.61 12.04 36.68
N LYS A 3 10.61 11.62 35.89
CA LYS A 3 11.82 12.42 35.63
C LYS A 3 11.48 13.50 34.58
N LEU A 4 10.92 14.62 35.02
CA LEU A 4 10.81 15.83 34.21
C LEU A 4 12.15 16.57 34.18
N SER A 5 12.54 17.06 32.98
CA SER A 5 13.74 17.90 32.86
C SER A 5 13.52 19.23 33.61
N LYS A 6 14.60 19.82 34.16
CA LYS A 6 14.54 21.12 34.88
C LYS A 6 13.87 22.21 34.02
N SER A 7 14.18 22.27 32.73
CA SER A 7 13.61 23.24 31.80
C SER A 7 12.10 23.05 31.60
N THR A 8 11.63 21.81 31.55
CA THR A 8 10.19 21.49 31.43
C THR A 8 9.43 21.84 32.69
N TYR A 9 10.04 21.63 33.86
CA TYR A 9 9.45 21.99 35.15
C TYR A 9 9.24 23.52 35.29
N TYR A 10 10.28 24.32 35.05
CA TYR A 10 10.18 25.78 35.10
C TYR A 10 9.33 26.39 34.00
N TYR A 11 9.29 25.77 32.81
CA TYR A 11 8.38 26.16 31.72
C TYR A 11 6.92 26.00 32.16
N ASN A 12 6.58 24.88 32.78
CA ASN A 12 5.21 24.61 33.22
C ASN A 12 4.80 25.54 34.40
N LEU A 13 5.69 25.84 35.35
CA LEU A 13 5.44 26.80 36.44
C LEU A 13 5.14 28.22 35.93
N ASN A 14 5.79 28.65 34.84
CA ASN A 14 5.57 29.97 34.26
C ASN A 14 4.32 30.03 33.31
N VAL A 15 3.66 28.91 33.08
CA VAL A 15 2.49 28.80 32.17
C VAL A 15 1.17 28.71 32.97
N GLU A 16 1.22 28.37 34.28
CA GLU A 16 0.03 28.38 35.14
C GLU A 16 -0.46 29.81 35.29
N GLY A 17 -1.50 30.18 34.57
CA GLY A 17 -2.18 31.50 34.64
C GLY A 17 -2.11 32.35 33.37
N LYS A 18 -1.39 31.96 32.31
CA LYS A 18 -1.43 32.68 31.05
C LYS A 18 -2.20 31.85 30.02
N GLU A 19 -3.39 32.33 29.64
CA GLU A 19 -4.03 31.83 28.40
C GLU A 19 -2.99 31.88 27.26
N LYS A 20 -2.64 30.73 26.72
CA LYS A 20 -1.75 30.63 25.57
C LYS A 20 -2.43 31.37 24.40
N ALA A 21 -2.07 32.63 24.18
CA ALA A 21 -2.40 33.32 22.97
C ALA A 21 -1.93 32.44 21.80
N LYS A 22 -2.85 31.89 21.05
CA LYS A 22 -2.53 31.11 19.82
C LYS A 22 -1.65 32.03 18.96
N PRO A 23 -0.46 31.56 18.52
CA PRO A 23 0.36 32.37 17.65
C PRO A 23 -0.48 32.80 16.44
N LYS A 24 -0.65 34.10 16.24
CA LYS A 24 -1.36 34.66 15.10
C LYS A 24 -0.55 34.32 13.84
N GLY A 25 -0.81 33.17 13.24
CA GLY A 25 -0.33 32.87 11.89
C GLY A 25 -0.84 33.95 10.93
N GLY A 26 0.02 34.43 10.04
CA GLY A 26 -0.40 35.38 9.00
C GLY A 26 -1.55 34.80 8.18
N LYS A 27 -2.39 35.67 7.57
CA LYS A 27 -3.47 35.25 6.68
C LYS A 27 -2.92 34.28 5.60
N PRO A 28 -3.58 33.14 5.39
CA PRO A 28 -3.15 32.21 4.35
C PRO A 28 -3.15 32.92 2.98
N ARG A 29 -2.12 32.70 2.18
CA ARG A 29 -2.11 33.19 0.79
C ARG A 29 -3.21 32.49 0.01
N GLY A 30 -4.08 33.25 -0.66
CA GLY A 30 -5.20 32.75 -1.46
C GLY A 30 -4.81 32.19 -2.83
N TYR A 31 -3.52 31.92 -3.10
CA TYR A 31 -3.03 31.38 -4.36
C TYR A 31 -1.80 30.49 -4.15
N SER A 32 -1.52 29.64 -5.12
CA SER A 32 -0.23 28.92 -5.31
C SER A 32 0.37 29.31 -6.66
N ILE A 33 1.57 28.83 -6.93
CA ILE A 33 2.31 29.15 -8.16
C ILE A 33 2.50 27.83 -8.93
N ASP A 34 2.33 27.85 -10.24
CA ASP A 34 2.68 26.74 -11.11
C ASP A 34 4.17 26.77 -11.51
N GLN A 35 4.60 25.87 -12.38
CA GLN A 35 5.99 25.81 -12.88
C GLN A 35 6.33 26.97 -13.82
N GLU A 36 5.33 27.66 -14.38
CA GLU A 36 5.49 28.83 -15.25
C GLU A 36 5.40 30.14 -14.45
N GLU A 37 5.50 30.08 -13.11
CA GLU A 37 5.37 31.21 -12.18
C GLU A 37 3.99 31.89 -12.19
N LYS A 38 2.98 31.28 -12.80
CA LYS A 38 1.63 31.80 -12.87
C LYS A 38 0.88 31.55 -11.57
N LYS A 39 0.12 32.52 -11.12
CA LYS A 39 -0.70 32.42 -9.91
C LYS A 39 -1.98 31.63 -10.20
N VAL A 40 -2.22 30.60 -9.42
CA VAL A 40 -3.44 29.78 -9.42
C VAL A 40 -4.18 30.02 -8.10
N CYS A 41 -5.42 30.54 -8.15
CA CYS A 41 -6.18 30.87 -6.96
C CYS A 41 -6.66 29.62 -6.22
N ASP A 42 -7.05 29.78 -4.95
CA ASP A 42 -7.48 28.65 -4.10
C ASP A 42 -8.77 27.99 -4.63
N GLU A 43 -9.66 28.74 -5.25
CA GLU A 43 -10.89 28.24 -5.88
C GLU A 43 -10.56 27.29 -7.03
N GLN A 44 -9.65 27.67 -7.92
CA GLN A 44 -9.21 26.84 -9.03
C GLN A 44 -8.45 25.58 -8.52
N ILE A 45 -7.71 25.70 -7.43
CA ILE A 45 -7.06 24.53 -6.81
C ILE A 45 -8.10 23.58 -6.22
N LYS A 46 -9.21 24.08 -5.67
CA LYS A 46 -10.34 23.25 -5.20
C LYS A 46 -11.00 22.50 -6.37
N GLU A 47 -11.17 23.13 -7.52
CA GLU A 47 -11.66 22.47 -8.74
C GLU A 47 -10.72 21.32 -9.16
N PHE A 48 -9.41 21.55 -9.21
CA PHE A 48 -8.42 20.49 -9.50
C PHE A 48 -8.44 19.35 -8.48
N ILE A 49 -8.70 19.65 -7.20
CA ILE A 49 -8.84 18.63 -6.17
C ILE A 49 -10.10 17.79 -6.45
N MET A 50 -11.23 18.42 -6.76
CA MET A 50 -12.49 17.72 -7.04
C MET A 50 -12.38 16.88 -8.32
N GLU A 51 -11.83 17.42 -9.40
CA GLU A 51 -11.55 16.70 -10.64
C GLU A 51 -10.65 15.48 -10.40
N SER A 52 -9.62 15.64 -9.56
CA SER A 52 -8.73 14.53 -9.20
C SER A 52 -9.48 13.42 -8.44
N ILE A 53 -10.41 13.78 -7.58
CA ILE A 53 -11.20 12.83 -6.77
C ILE A 53 -12.25 12.12 -7.63
N ASP A 54 -12.82 12.77 -8.62
CA ASP A 54 -13.74 12.13 -9.57
C ASP A 54 -13.02 11.12 -10.48
N GLY A 55 -11.67 11.18 -10.54
CA GLY A 55 -10.82 10.26 -11.25
C GLY A 55 -10.04 9.31 -10.33
N ASP A 56 -8.77 9.06 -10.69
CA ASP A 56 -7.87 8.11 -10.04
C ASP A 56 -7.54 8.41 -8.56
N ALA A 57 -7.80 9.63 -8.10
CA ALA A 57 -7.47 10.08 -6.75
C ALA A 57 -8.64 9.99 -5.74
N ALA A 58 -9.75 9.31 -6.07
CA ALA A 58 -10.95 9.15 -5.23
C ALA A 58 -10.62 8.73 -3.77
N ASP A 59 -9.67 7.83 -3.61
CA ASP A 59 -9.27 7.29 -2.31
C ASP A 59 -8.01 7.92 -1.72
N TYR A 60 -7.51 9.00 -2.31
CA TYR A 60 -6.30 9.64 -1.83
C TYR A 60 -6.58 10.57 -0.64
N GLY A 61 -5.78 10.44 0.42
CA GLY A 61 -5.71 11.45 1.48
C GLY A 61 -4.97 12.70 1.00
N TYR A 62 -5.14 13.83 1.69
CA TYR A 62 -4.59 15.13 1.32
C TYR A 62 -3.09 15.13 0.96
N ARG A 63 -2.28 14.24 1.54
CA ARG A 63 -0.84 14.13 1.19
C ARG A 63 -0.63 13.57 -0.20
N LYS A 64 -1.38 12.53 -0.59
CA LYS A 64 -1.32 11.96 -1.93
C LYS A 64 -1.93 12.93 -2.95
N ILE A 65 -3.05 13.59 -2.61
CA ILE A 65 -3.63 14.68 -3.42
C ILE A 65 -2.59 15.79 -3.64
N THR A 66 -1.82 16.17 -2.63
CA THR A 66 -0.75 17.17 -2.80
C THR A 66 0.26 16.74 -3.87
N TYR A 67 0.67 15.48 -3.83
CA TYR A 67 1.63 14.96 -4.81
C TYR A 67 1.00 14.87 -6.21
N HIS A 68 -0.25 14.43 -6.29
CA HIS A 68 -1.02 14.39 -7.53
C HIS A 68 -1.11 15.78 -8.19
N LEU A 69 -1.48 16.81 -7.42
CA LEU A 69 -1.52 18.18 -7.90
C LEU A 69 -0.16 18.69 -8.43
N ARG A 70 0.93 18.31 -7.77
CA ARG A 70 2.28 18.64 -8.23
C ARG A 70 2.65 17.93 -9.54
N LYS A 71 2.29 16.65 -9.66
CA LYS A 71 2.62 15.81 -10.82
C LYS A 71 1.79 16.20 -12.05
N HIS A 72 0.48 16.34 -11.90
CA HIS A 72 -0.46 16.51 -13.02
C HIS A 72 -0.74 17.98 -13.37
N TYR A 73 -0.91 18.82 -12.36
CA TYR A 73 -1.20 20.25 -12.56
C TYR A 73 0.03 21.15 -12.39
N LYS A 74 1.24 20.56 -12.23
CA LYS A 74 2.51 21.26 -12.12
C LYS A 74 2.55 22.35 -11.03
N LEU A 75 1.73 22.21 -9.98
CA LEU A 75 1.62 23.20 -8.92
C LEU A 75 2.75 23.12 -7.90
N THR A 76 3.32 24.24 -7.54
CA THR A 76 4.18 24.40 -6.36
C THR A 76 3.32 24.67 -5.14
N ILE A 77 2.91 23.60 -4.44
CA ILE A 77 1.93 23.66 -3.34
C ILE A 77 2.40 22.88 -2.11
N ASN A 78 2.11 23.40 -0.91
CA ASN A 78 2.43 22.75 0.35
C ASN A 78 1.24 21.89 0.82
N HIS A 79 1.53 20.71 1.39
CA HIS A 79 0.51 19.80 1.92
C HIS A 79 -0.37 20.42 3.02
N LYS A 80 0.13 21.39 3.80
CA LYS A 80 -0.67 22.13 4.80
C LYS A 80 -1.79 22.95 4.12
N LYS A 81 -1.50 23.52 2.95
CA LYS A 81 -2.49 24.25 2.17
C LYS A 81 -3.55 23.29 1.60
N VAL A 82 -3.12 22.17 1.01
CA VAL A 82 -4.04 21.15 0.50
C VAL A 82 -4.92 20.59 1.62
N TYR A 83 -4.35 20.33 2.80
CA TYR A 83 -5.14 19.93 3.98
C TYR A 83 -6.25 20.94 4.30
N ARG A 84 -5.92 22.25 4.32
CA ARG A 84 -6.90 23.31 4.55
C ARG A 84 -8.01 23.31 3.49
N LEU A 85 -7.65 23.24 2.22
CA LEU A 85 -8.61 23.22 1.12
C LEU A 85 -9.49 21.96 1.16
N CYS A 86 -8.94 20.79 1.41
CA CYS A 86 -9.71 19.56 1.60
C CYS A 86 -10.66 19.65 2.81
N LYS A 87 -10.24 20.34 3.89
CA LYS A 87 -11.12 20.59 5.04
C LYS A 87 -12.26 21.53 4.69
N GLU A 88 -12.00 22.58 3.95
CA GLU A 88 -13.03 23.53 3.45
C GLU A 88 -14.04 22.86 2.53
N LEU A 89 -13.59 21.87 1.73
CA LEU A 89 -14.44 21.05 0.86
C LEU A 89 -15.18 19.91 1.58
N GLY A 90 -14.88 19.64 2.86
CA GLY A 90 -15.50 18.54 3.62
C GLY A 90 -15.05 17.13 3.20
N ILE A 91 -13.96 17.02 2.46
CA ILE A 91 -13.48 15.75 1.87
C ILE A 91 -12.30 15.09 2.64
N LEU A 92 -11.98 15.57 3.84
CA LEU A 92 -10.97 14.93 4.67
C LEU A 92 -11.48 13.57 5.12
N LYS A 93 -10.70 12.53 4.82
CA LYS A 93 -10.97 11.19 5.37
C LYS A 93 -10.77 11.17 6.89
N ASP A 94 -11.59 10.39 7.58
CA ASP A 94 -11.50 10.20 9.02
C ASP A 94 -10.11 9.69 9.43
N GLN A 95 -9.59 10.25 10.50
CA GLN A 95 -8.30 9.79 11.02
C GLN A 95 -8.46 8.41 11.64
N ARG A 96 -7.57 7.51 11.24
CA ARG A 96 -7.50 6.16 11.78
C ARG A 96 -7.23 6.21 13.28
N VAL A 97 -8.08 5.58 14.08
CA VAL A 97 -7.81 5.35 15.50
C VAL A 97 -6.63 4.39 15.64
N ILE A 98 -5.48 4.91 16.07
CA ILE A 98 -4.29 4.09 16.34
C ILE A 98 -4.53 3.37 17.66
N LYS A 99 -4.82 2.06 17.60
CA LYS A 99 -4.84 1.22 18.82
C LYS A 99 -3.43 1.15 19.40
N PRO A 100 -3.25 1.27 20.74
CA PRO A 100 -1.93 1.16 21.37
C PRO A 100 -1.28 -0.16 20.98
N LYS A 101 -0.04 -0.09 20.50
CA LYS A 101 0.73 -1.30 20.13
C LYS A 101 1.08 -2.06 21.42
N VAL A 102 0.55 -3.25 21.59
CA VAL A 102 1.05 -4.19 22.58
C VAL A 102 2.49 -4.54 22.20
N LYS A 103 3.44 -4.49 23.16
CA LYS A 103 4.83 -4.93 22.94
C LYS A 103 4.80 -6.38 22.43
N ARG A 104 5.24 -6.58 21.19
CA ARG A 104 5.31 -7.90 20.57
C ARG A 104 6.76 -8.32 20.45
N THR A 105 7.07 -9.53 20.83
CA THR A 105 8.36 -10.18 20.56
C THR A 105 8.38 -10.51 19.05
N ILE A 106 9.21 -9.80 18.29
CA ILE A 106 9.33 -9.96 16.84
C ILE A 106 10.35 -11.07 16.59
N ALA A 107 9.98 -12.12 15.87
CA ALA A 107 10.92 -13.12 15.39
C ALA A 107 11.90 -12.48 14.38
N VAL A 108 13.10 -13.03 14.25
CA VAL A 108 14.18 -12.50 13.42
C VAL A 108 13.70 -12.19 12.00
N ASN A 109 13.81 -10.95 11.61
CA ASN A 109 13.30 -10.43 10.35
C ASN A 109 14.39 -10.46 9.29
N ARG A 110 14.01 -10.73 8.03
CA ARG A 110 14.90 -10.55 6.89
C ARG A 110 15.03 -9.06 6.57
N THR A 111 16.21 -8.63 6.15
CA THR A 111 16.42 -7.29 5.59
C THR A 111 16.33 -7.40 4.07
N ILE A 112 15.35 -6.71 3.49
CA ILE A 112 15.08 -6.70 2.05
C ILE A 112 15.59 -5.37 1.48
N THR A 113 16.46 -5.45 0.48
CA THR A 113 17.15 -4.30 -0.13
C THR A 113 16.87 -4.16 -1.63
N GLY A 114 16.12 -5.09 -2.21
CA GLY A 114 15.78 -5.07 -3.63
C GLY A 114 14.58 -5.94 -3.97
N SER A 115 14.02 -5.70 -5.15
CA SER A 115 12.94 -6.52 -5.69
C SER A 115 13.38 -7.97 -5.88
N ASN A 116 12.40 -8.87 -5.85
CA ASN A 116 12.60 -10.31 -6.03
C ASN A 116 13.45 -11.01 -4.94
N GLN A 117 13.57 -10.43 -3.75
CA GLN A 117 14.21 -11.08 -2.60
C GLN A 117 13.21 -11.82 -1.71
N LEU A 118 12.02 -11.23 -1.49
CA LEU A 118 10.95 -11.83 -0.70
C LEU A 118 9.60 -11.52 -1.35
N TRP A 119 8.83 -12.58 -1.57
CA TRP A 119 7.44 -12.48 -2.02
C TRP A 119 6.50 -13.01 -0.95
N GLU A 120 5.40 -12.34 -0.74
CA GLU A 120 4.31 -12.80 0.13
C GLU A 120 3.15 -13.28 -0.73
N MET A 121 2.56 -14.41 -0.34
CA MET A 121 1.40 -15.02 -1.02
C MET A 121 0.32 -15.29 0.00
N ASP A 122 -0.91 -14.86 -0.30
CA ASP A 122 -2.06 -15.04 0.59
C ASP A 122 -3.38 -15.00 -0.19
N ILE A 123 -4.46 -15.52 0.41
CA ILE A 123 -5.79 -15.61 -0.17
C ILE A 123 -6.74 -14.62 0.48
N LYS A 124 -7.40 -13.83 -0.35
CA LYS A 124 -8.54 -12.98 0.01
C LYS A 124 -9.82 -13.58 -0.54
N TYR A 125 -10.91 -13.39 0.17
CA TYR A 125 -12.25 -13.76 -0.27
C TYR A 125 -13.00 -12.52 -0.73
N GLY A 126 -13.74 -12.66 -1.85
CA GLY A 126 -14.75 -11.71 -2.26
C GLY A 126 -16.09 -12.41 -2.36
N TYR A 127 -17.19 -11.65 -2.41
CA TYR A 127 -18.54 -12.18 -2.43
C TYR A 127 -19.32 -11.64 -3.63
N ILE A 128 -20.08 -12.51 -4.30
CA ILE A 128 -20.94 -12.19 -5.44
C ILE A 128 -22.39 -12.26 -4.97
N HIS A 129 -23.01 -11.10 -4.81
CA HIS A 129 -24.38 -10.98 -4.27
C HIS A 129 -25.41 -11.61 -5.19
N GLY A 130 -25.30 -11.43 -6.50
CA GLY A 130 -26.24 -11.96 -7.47
C GLY A 130 -26.21 -13.49 -7.61
N GLU A 131 -25.11 -14.14 -7.22
CA GLU A 131 -24.93 -15.59 -7.29
C GLU A 131 -24.91 -16.26 -5.91
N ASP A 132 -24.93 -15.49 -4.82
CA ASP A 132 -24.79 -15.96 -3.42
C ASP A 132 -23.58 -16.88 -3.25
N LYS A 133 -22.40 -16.45 -3.77
CA LYS A 133 -21.17 -17.24 -3.78
C LYS A 133 -19.96 -16.42 -3.40
N PHE A 134 -19.00 -17.07 -2.76
CA PHE A 134 -17.67 -16.52 -2.56
C PHE A 134 -16.76 -16.87 -3.76
N PHE A 135 -15.85 -15.96 -4.08
CA PHE A 135 -14.70 -16.25 -4.91
C PHE A 135 -13.40 -16.08 -4.11
N TYR A 136 -12.38 -16.76 -4.55
CA TYR A 136 -11.04 -16.73 -3.97
C TYR A 136 -10.14 -15.88 -4.84
N LEU A 137 -9.34 -15.04 -4.21
CA LEU A 137 -8.35 -14.21 -4.85
C LEU A 137 -7.00 -14.47 -4.20
N LEU A 138 -6.19 -15.30 -4.83
CA LEU A 138 -4.83 -15.59 -4.40
C LEU A 138 -3.90 -14.55 -5.03
N ASN A 139 -3.21 -13.78 -4.19
CA ASN A 139 -2.32 -12.72 -4.62
C ASN A 139 -0.87 -13.04 -4.29
N LEU A 140 0.05 -12.65 -5.17
CA LEU A 140 1.47 -12.71 -4.94
C LEU A 140 2.06 -11.30 -5.07
N ILE A 141 2.59 -10.78 -3.96
CA ILE A 141 3.15 -9.44 -3.86
C ILE A 141 4.66 -9.49 -3.62
N ASP A 142 5.40 -8.64 -4.31
CA ASP A 142 6.81 -8.37 -3.95
C ASP A 142 6.87 -7.43 -2.74
N VAL A 143 7.63 -7.83 -1.73
CA VAL A 143 7.75 -7.07 -0.47
C VAL A 143 8.48 -5.74 -0.67
N PHE A 144 9.40 -5.64 -1.61
CA PHE A 144 10.19 -4.44 -1.83
C PHE A 144 9.45 -3.38 -2.67
N ASP A 145 9.04 -3.76 -3.87
CA ASP A 145 8.41 -2.83 -4.81
C ASP A 145 6.87 -2.76 -4.69
N ARG A 146 6.26 -3.59 -3.84
CA ARG A 146 4.81 -3.63 -3.59
C ARG A 146 3.96 -4.01 -4.79
N SER A 147 4.54 -4.44 -5.90
CA SER A 147 3.74 -4.87 -7.05
C SER A 147 3.03 -6.18 -6.75
N ILE A 148 1.79 -6.27 -7.17
CA ILE A 148 1.12 -7.56 -7.34
C ILE A 148 1.66 -8.13 -8.64
N ILE A 149 2.57 -9.10 -8.52
CA ILE A 149 3.24 -9.67 -9.69
C ILE A 149 2.20 -10.36 -10.56
N ASP A 150 1.35 -11.16 -9.92
CA ASP A 150 0.18 -11.76 -10.56
C ASP A 150 -0.81 -12.24 -9.49
N TYR A 151 -1.98 -12.69 -9.92
CA TYR A 151 -3.00 -13.24 -9.04
C TYR A 151 -3.78 -14.37 -9.74
N HIS A 152 -4.44 -15.19 -8.93
CA HIS A 152 -5.43 -16.16 -9.38
C HIS A 152 -6.78 -15.81 -8.77
N MET A 153 -7.83 -15.77 -9.60
CA MET A 153 -9.20 -15.58 -9.15
C MET A 153 -10.05 -16.77 -9.62
N GLY A 154 -10.88 -17.31 -8.73
CA GLY A 154 -11.73 -18.45 -9.07
C GLY A 154 -12.68 -18.81 -7.93
N PHE A 155 -13.64 -19.70 -8.22
CA PHE A 155 -14.53 -20.28 -7.20
C PHE A 155 -13.82 -21.29 -6.29
N HIS A 156 -12.63 -21.70 -6.64
CA HIS A 156 -11.75 -22.59 -5.88
C HIS A 156 -10.33 -22.05 -5.90
N CYS A 157 -9.58 -22.35 -4.85
CA CYS A 157 -8.17 -22.07 -4.77
C CYS A 157 -7.47 -23.26 -4.12
N GLU A 158 -6.87 -24.10 -4.94
CA GLU A 158 -6.17 -25.31 -4.54
C GLU A 158 -4.65 -25.14 -4.60
N ALA A 159 -3.92 -26.11 -4.08
CA ALA A 159 -2.45 -26.12 -4.15
C ALA A 159 -1.90 -26.06 -5.57
N LYS A 160 -2.62 -26.62 -6.57
CA LYS A 160 -2.24 -26.54 -7.98
C LYS A 160 -2.27 -25.09 -8.50
N ASP A 161 -3.26 -24.32 -8.04
CA ASP A 161 -3.44 -22.93 -8.47
C ASP A 161 -2.35 -22.04 -7.88
N ALA A 162 -1.99 -22.28 -6.60
CA ALA A 162 -0.86 -21.61 -5.95
C ALA A 162 0.48 -21.94 -6.63
N ALA A 163 0.71 -23.21 -6.99
CA ALA A 163 1.91 -23.64 -7.72
C ALA A 163 1.96 -23.04 -9.14
N ALA A 164 0.84 -22.99 -9.84
CA ALA A 164 0.75 -22.38 -11.16
C ALA A 164 1.02 -20.87 -11.12
N LEU A 165 0.43 -20.17 -10.15
CA LEU A 165 0.65 -18.74 -9.94
C LEU A 165 2.13 -18.45 -9.66
N LEU A 166 2.77 -19.23 -8.75
CA LEU A 166 4.19 -19.07 -8.43
C LEU A 166 5.07 -19.21 -9.68
N ARG A 167 4.85 -20.25 -10.50
CA ARG A 167 5.58 -20.45 -11.74
C ARG A 167 5.39 -19.30 -12.72
N LYS A 168 4.15 -18.84 -12.89
CA LYS A 168 3.80 -17.70 -13.75
C LYS A 168 4.52 -16.43 -13.32
N CYS A 169 4.55 -16.13 -12.02
CA CYS A 169 5.25 -14.96 -11.48
C CYS A 169 6.77 -15.03 -11.70
N LEU A 170 7.38 -16.20 -11.53
CA LEU A 170 8.80 -16.39 -11.84
C LEU A 170 9.12 -16.19 -13.33
N MET A 171 8.22 -16.62 -14.23
CA MET A 171 8.36 -16.37 -15.66
C MET A 171 8.27 -14.86 -15.97
N GLN A 172 7.27 -14.19 -15.44
CA GLN A 172 7.08 -12.73 -15.64
C GLN A 172 8.27 -11.90 -15.16
N ARG A 173 8.94 -12.35 -14.09
CA ARG A 173 10.13 -11.70 -13.52
C ARG A 173 11.46 -12.20 -14.11
N ASN A 174 11.42 -13.10 -15.12
CA ASN A 174 12.59 -13.73 -15.75
C ASN A 174 13.53 -14.45 -14.76
N LEU A 175 12.96 -15.07 -13.72
CA LEU A 175 13.72 -15.72 -12.63
C LEU A 175 13.89 -17.23 -12.83
N PHE A 176 13.53 -17.78 -14.00
CA PHE A 176 13.82 -19.15 -14.40
C PHE A 176 15.21 -19.33 -15.01
N ALA A 177 15.88 -18.22 -15.37
CA ALA A 177 17.22 -18.29 -15.94
C ALA A 177 18.21 -18.97 -14.98
N GLU A 178 19.17 -19.72 -15.52
CA GLU A 178 20.22 -20.37 -14.77
C GLU A 178 21.07 -19.32 -14.04
N GLY A 179 21.30 -19.51 -12.73
CA GLY A 179 22.02 -18.55 -11.91
C GLY A 179 21.19 -17.36 -11.40
N ALA A 180 19.92 -17.22 -11.77
CA ALA A 180 19.06 -16.19 -11.22
C ALA A 180 18.79 -16.43 -9.73
N LEU A 181 18.96 -15.39 -8.91
CA LEU A 181 18.59 -15.43 -7.49
C LEU A 181 17.07 -15.48 -7.40
N LYS A 182 16.55 -16.55 -6.82
CA LYS A 182 15.11 -16.73 -6.62
C LYS A 182 14.64 -16.11 -5.32
N PRO A 183 13.43 -15.56 -5.27
CA PRO A 183 12.85 -15.00 -4.05
C PRO A 183 12.58 -16.11 -3.03
N VAL A 184 12.55 -15.73 -1.77
CA VAL A 184 11.88 -16.52 -0.74
C VAL A 184 10.38 -16.31 -0.86
N ILE A 185 9.60 -17.38 -0.82
CA ILE A 185 8.12 -17.29 -0.77
C ILE A 185 7.68 -17.41 0.67
N ARG A 186 6.92 -16.44 1.15
CA ARG A 186 6.32 -16.44 2.48
C ARG A 186 4.80 -16.57 2.37
N THR A 187 4.25 -17.54 3.12
CA THR A 187 2.81 -17.80 3.17
C THR A 187 2.34 -17.98 4.61
N ASP A 188 1.03 -17.96 4.81
CA ASP A 188 0.41 -18.48 6.02
C ASP A 188 0.42 -20.03 6.04
N ASN A 189 -0.30 -20.63 7.00
CA ASN A 189 -0.47 -22.08 7.11
C ASN A 189 -1.77 -22.58 6.45
N GLY A 190 -2.27 -21.91 5.44
CA GLY A 190 -3.42 -22.36 4.66
C GLY A 190 -3.21 -23.76 4.06
N PRO A 191 -4.29 -24.57 3.92
CA PRO A 191 -4.18 -25.96 3.45
C PRO A 191 -3.51 -26.09 2.09
N GLN A 192 -3.67 -25.13 1.20
CA GLN A 192 -3.04 -25.09 -0.12
C GLN A 192 -1.52 -24.95 -0.05
N PHE A 193 -0.99 -24.20 0.94
CA PHE A 193 0.44 -23.95 1.12
C PHE A 193 1.16 -25.03 1.92
N VAL A 194 0.42 -25.76 2.81
CA VAL A 194 0.99 -26.88 3.55
C VAL A 194 0.91 -28.20 2.79
N SER A 195 0.30 -28.20 1.61
CA SER A 195 0.10 -29.38 0.80
C SER A 195 1.42 -29.92 0.22
N TYR A 196 1.46 -31.23 0.01
CA TYR A 196 2.59 -31.89 -0.65
C TYR A 196 2.88 -31.31 -2.04
N LYS A 197 1.82 -31.03 -2.80
CA LYS A 197 1.91 -30.51 -4.16
C LYS A 197 2.56 -29.13 -4.27
N PHE A 198 2.29 -28.23 -3.31
CA PHE A 198 2.93 -26.93 -3.28
C PHE A 198 4.40 -27.04 -2.84
N SER A 199 4.70 -27.89 -1.83
CA SER A 199 6.06 -28.15 -1.38
C SER A 199 6.92 -28.76 -2.49
N GLU A 200 6.39 -29.76 -3.20
CA GLU A 200 7.06 -30.37 -4.37
C GLU A 200 7.36 -29.34 -5.46
N CYS A 201 6.39 -28.45 -5.76
CA CYS A 201 6.64 -27.37 -6.71
C CYS A 201 7.78 -26.45 -6.25
N CYS A 202 7.83 -26.07 -4.96
CA CYS A 202 8.91 -25.22 -4.44
C CYS A 202 10.28 -25.92 -4.53
N GLU A 203 10.33 -27.22 -4.26
CA GLU A 203 11.56 -28.02 -4.39
C GLU A 203 12.02 -28.14 -5.85
N GLU A 204 11.12 -28.48 -6.78
CA GLU A 204 11.43 -28.58 -8.22
C GLU A 204 12.04 -27.30 -8.79
N ILE A 205 11.50 -26.14 -8.38
CA ILE A 205 11.98 -24.84 -8.86
C ILE A 205 13.09 -24.26 -7.96
N ALA A 206 13.55 -25.01 -6.95
CA ALA A 206 14.58 -24.61 -5.99
C ALA A 206 14.32 -23.25 -5.33
N ILE A 207 13.09 -23.08 -4.80
CA ILE A 207 12.65 -21.87 -4.10
C ILE A 207 12.50 -22.17 -2.60
N GLU A 208 13.00 -21.25 -1.76
CA GLU A 208 12.81 -21.34 -0.31
C GLU A 208 11.37 -20.95 0.04
N HIS A 209 10.65 -21.83 0.73
CA HIS A 209 9.29 -21.58 1.21
C HIS A 209 9.27 -21.40 2.73
N GLU A 210 8.96 -20.18 3.18
CA GLU A 210 8.76 -19.84 4.59
C GLU A 210 7.26 -19.85 4.94
N ARG A 211 6.92 -20.49 6.06
CA ARG A 211 5.58 -20.42 6.63
C ARG A 211 5.58 -19.59 7.91
N ILE A 212 4.61 -18.71 8.04
CA ILE A 212 4.46 -17.84 9.21
C ILE A 212 4.12 -18.71 10.43
N PRO A 213 4.81 -18.53 11.57
CA PRO A 213 4.43 -19.22 12.80
C PRO A 213 2.99 -18.87 13.20
N VAL A 214 2.28 -19.84 13.78
CA VAL A 214 0.91 -19.66 14.27
C VAL A 214 0.85 -18.46 15.21
N LYS A 215 -0.12 -17.56 15.04
CA LYS A 215 -0.34 -16.33 15.81
C LYS A 215 0.72 -15.22 15.61
N THR A 216 1.39 -15.17 14.48
CA THR A 216 2.31 -14.06 14.13
C THR A 216 1.91 -13.34 12.82
N PRO A 217 0.75 -12.68 12.78
CA PRO A 217 0.23 -12.05 11.56
C PRO A 217 1.16 -10.97 10.99
N ASN A 218 2.04 -10.39 11.81
CA ASN A 218 2.94 -9.32 11.37
C ASN A 218 3.95 -9.74 10.27
N LYS A 219 4.13 -11.04 10.04
CA LYS A 219 5.10 -11.54 9.06
C LYS A 219 4.55 -11.61 7.63
N ASN A 220 3.24 -11.39 7.43
CA ASN A 220 2.61 -11.26 6.11
C ASN A 220 2.00 -9.85 5.93
N ALA A 221 2.62 -8.86 6.59
CA ALA A 221 2.02 -7.53 6.74
C ALA A 221 1.82 -6.79 5.41
N HIS A 222 2.57 -7.15 4.38
CA HIS A 222 2.52 -6.46 3.09
C HIS A 222 1.32 -6.92 2.26
N VAL A 223 1.12 -8.23 2.15
CA VAL A 223 -0.07 -8.78 1.48
C VAL A 223 -1.34 -8.49 2.29
N GLU A 224 -1.30 -8.52 3.63
CA GLU A 224 -2.43 -8.09 4.47
C GLU A 224 -2.77 -6.60 4.27
N SER A 225 -1.74 -5.76 4.14
CA SER A 225 -1.93 -4.33 3.84
C SER A 225 -2.54 -4.13 2.45
N PHE A 226 -2.11 -4.92 1.46
CA PHE A 226 -2.70 -4.95 0.14
C PHE A 226 -4.16 -5.42 0.19
N HIS A 227 -4.46 -6.52 0.88
CA HIS A 227 -5.83 -7.04 1.04
C HIS A 227 -6.78 -6.02 1.65
N ARG A 228 -6.29 -5.19 2.57
CA ARG A 228 -7.08 -4.09 3.11
C ARG A 228 -7.33 -2.99 2.07
N ILE A 229 -6.33 -2.65 1.26
CA ILE A 229 -6.49 -1.68 0.18
C ILE A 229 -7.50 -2.21 -0.85
N LEU A 230 -7.36 -3.47 -1.26
CA LEU A 230 -8.29 -4.15 -2.16
C LEU A 230 -9.72 -4.16 -1.60
N GLU A 231 -9.87 -4.45 -0.30
CA GLU A 231 -11.16 -4.44 0.37
C GLU A 231 -11.79 -3.04 0.36
N ASP A 232 -11.02 -2.02 0.78
CA ASP A 232 -11.55 -0.67 0.99
C ASP A 232 -11.69 0.11 -0.34
N ASP A 233 -10.75 -0.10 -1.29
CA ASP A 233 -10.69 0.66 -2.54
C ASP A 233 -11.42 -0.05 -3.71
N CYS A 234 -11.77 -1.35 -3.58
CA CYS A 234 -12.41 -2.16 -4.61
C CYS A 234 -13.62 -2.94 -4.07
N LEU A 235 -13.41 -4.04 -3.33
CA LEU A 235 -14.46 -5.02 -3.06
C LEU A 235 -15.68 -4.45 -2.32
N LYS A 236 -15.51 -3.52 -1.38
CA LYS A 236 -16.62 -2.88 -0.65
C LYS A 236 -17.41 -1.85 -1.44
N LYS A 237 -16.90 -1.44 -2.60
CA LYS A 237 -17.55 -0.42 -3.41
C LYS A 237 -18.60 -1.00 -4.36
N TYR A 238 -18.61 -2.31 -4.53
CA TYR A 238 -19.43 -3.00 -5.51
C TYR A 238 -20.25 -4.12 -4.87
N GLU A 239 -21.49 -4.24 -5.30
CA GLU A 239 -22.36 -5.38 -5.04
C GLU A 239 -22.39 -6.24 -6.32
N PHE A 240 -21.38 -7.08 -6.50
CA PHE A 240 -21.22 -7.88 -7.70
C PHE A 240 -22.44 -8.77 -7.98
N GLN A 241 -22.99 -8.69 -9.18
CA GLN A 241 -24.11 -9.49 -9.61
C GLN A 241 -23.69 -10.81 -10.28
N SER A 242 -22.46 -10.85 -10.82
CA SER A 242 -21.91 -12.04 -11.46
C SER A 242 -20.40 -12.16 -11.24
N TYR A 243 -19.89 -13.37 -11.46
CA TYR A 243 -18.44 -13.61 -11.46
C TYR A 243 -17.71 -12.82 -12.53
N ALA A 244 -18.32 -12.66 -13.71
CA ALA A 244 -17.71 -11.89 -14.81
C ALA A 244 -17.51 -10.43 -14.43
N GLU A 245 -18.52 -9.79 -13.83
CA GLU A 245 -18.43 -8.43 -13.32
C GLU A 245 -17.34 -8.30 -12.23
N ALA A 246 -17.34 -9.23 -11.26
CA ALA A 246 -16.32 -9.24 -10.21
C ALA A 246 -14.91 -9.39 -10.79
N TYR A 247 -14.73 -10.24 -11.79
CA TYR A 247 -13.44 -10.46 -12.46
C TYR A 247 -12.96 -9.20 -13.18
N GLU A 248 -13.85 -8.54 -13.93
CA GLU A 248 -13.52 -7.31 -14.67
C GLU A 248 -13.09 -6.19 -13.71
N VAL A 249 -13.88 -5.92 -12.69
CA VAL A 249 -13.59 -4.88 -11.68
C VAL A 249 -12.29 -5.16 -10.92
N VAL A 250 -12.06 -6.41 -10.51
CA VAL A 250 -10.82 -6.80 -9.83
C VAL A 250 -9.62 -6.64 -10.77
N ASN A 251 -9.74 -7.05 -12.03
CA ASN A 251 -8.66 -6.91 -13.02
C ASN A 251 -8.30 -5.44 -13.26
N GLU A 252 -9.28 -4.57 -13.44
CA GLU A 252 -9.06 -3.12 -13.58
C GLU A 252 -8.40 -2.53 -12.32
N PHE A 253 -8.82 -2.98 -11.13
CA PHE A 253 -8.21 -2.56 -9.88
C PHE A 253 -6.74 -3.00 -9.78
N MET A 254 -6.39 -4.23 -10.18
CA MET A 254 -5.01 -4.72 -10.17
C MET A 254 -4.11 -3.90 -11.12
N GLU A 255 -4.64 -3.54 -12.28
CA GLU A 255 -3.95 -2.64 -13.21
C GLU A 255 -3.77 -1.24 -12.64
N PHE A 256 -4.83 -0.66 -12.06
CA PHE A 256 -4.76 0.62 -11.37
C PHE A 256 -3.74 0.59 -10.23
N TYR A 257 -3.78 -0.43 -9.38
CA TYR A 257 -2.88 -0.60 -8.24
C TYR A 257 -1.41 -0.60 -8.67
N ASN A 258 -1.08 -1.39 -9.67
CA ASN A 258 0.30 -1.56 -10.14
C ASN A 258 0.81 -0.36 -10.96
N LYS A 259 -0.03 0.20 -11.83
CA LYS A 259 0.41 1.20 -12.83
C LYS A 259 0.21 2.64 -12.39
N ARG A 260 -0.81 2.91 -11.55
CA ARG A 260 -1.25 4.30 -11.28
C ARG A 260 -1.34 4.65 -9.80
N ARG A 261 -1.67 3.67 -8.93
CA ARG A 261 -1.84 3.94 -7.51
C ARG A 261 -0.51 4.30 -6.85
N ILE A 262 -0.38 5.53 -6.35
CA ILE A 262 0.84 6.00 -5.68
C ILE A 262 0.90 5.50 -4.22
N HIS A 263 2.11 5.13 -3.78
CA HIS A 263 2.40 4.66 -2.43
C HIS A 263 3.40 5.56 -1.72
N SER A 264 3.07 5.99 -0.51
CA SER A 264 3.99 6.83 0.28
C SER A 264 5.30 6.10 0.62
N SER A 265 5.23 4.78 0.83
CA SER A 265 6.41 3.93 1.07
C SER A 265 7.33 3.79 -0.15
N LEU A 266 6.82 4.03 -1.36
CA LEU A 266 7.54 4.03 -2.61
C LEU A 266 7.85 5.44 -3.10
N LYS A 267 8.06 6.39 -2.20
CA LYS A 267 8.34 7.80 -2.55
C LYS A 267 7.25 8.43 -3.43
N PHE A 268 6.00 8.03 -3.25
CA PHE A 268 4.83 8.45 -4.05
C PHE A 268 4.89 8.01 -5.52
N MET A 269 5.56 6.91 -5.80
CA MET A 269 5.49 6.22 -7.09
C MET A 269 4.47 5.08 -7.04
N SER A 270 4.00 4.67 -8.22
CA SER A 270 3.28 3.40 -8.35
C SER A 270 4.27 2.22 -8.26
N PRO A 271 3.81 1.00 -7.94
CA PRO A 271 4.67 -0.18 -7.91
C PRO A 271 5.48 -0.38 -9.19
N ASN A 272 4.86 -0.23 -10.36
CA ASN A 272 5.56 -0.39 -11.64
C ASN A 272 6.56 0.73 -11.93
N GLU A 273 6.22 1.99 -11.60
CA GLU A 273 7.19 3.11 -11.71
C GLU A 273 8.41 2.85 -10.83
N PHE A 274 8.19 2.39 -9.58
CA PHE A 274 9.26 2.11 -8.63
C PHE A 274 10.11 0.92 -9.08
N TYR A 275 9.47 -0.18 -9.51
CA TYR A 275 10.18 -1.35 -10.02
C TYR A 275 11.06 -1.01 -11.23
N ASN A 276 10.51 -0.29 -12.22
CA ASN A 276 11.24 0.06 -13.43
C ASN A 276 12.43 0.99 -13.17
N LEU A 277 12.28 1.91 -12.19
CA LEU A 277 13.36 2.83 -11.81
C LEU A 277 14.51 2.11 -11.11
N HIS A 278 14.19 1.06 -10.35
CA HIS A 278 15.15 0.36 -9.48
C HIS A 278 15.45 -1.06 -9.93
N PHE A 279 15.06 -1.42 -11.15
CA PHE A 279 15.32 -2.76 -11.69
C PHE A 279 16.82 -3.04 -11.78
N GLY A 280 17.25 -4.11 -11.10
CA GLY A 280 18.65 -4.52 -11.08
C GLY A 280 19.55 -3.75 -10.11
N GLU A 281 19.05 -2.73 -9.40
CA GLU A 281 19.80 -1.99 -8.40
C GLU A 281 19.49 -2.48 -6.98
N SER A 282 20.55 -2.84 -6.23
CA SER A 282 20.42 -2.97 -4.77
C SER A 282 20.50 -1.59 -4.15
N LEU A 283 19.36 -1.07 -3.72
CA LEU A 283 19.31 0.24 -3.05
C LEU A 283 19.76 0.06 -1.59
N THR A 284 21.03 0.31 -1.33
CA THR A 284 21.61 0.30 0.04
C THR A 284 20.94 1.31 0.99
N ASN A 285 20.19 2.26 0.45
CA ASN A 285 19.51 3.31 1.22
C ASN A 285 18.04 3.00 1.55
N ILE A 286 17.49 1.87 1.08
CA ILE A 286 16.13 1.43 1.39
C ILE A 286 16.21 0.01 1.93
N GLU A 287 16.12 -0.12 3.25
CA GLU A 287 16.04 -1.40 3.93
C GLU A 287 14.62 -1.64 4.42
N ILE A 288 14.01 -2.74 4.04
CA ILE A 288 12.73 -3.19 4.59
C ILE A 288 13.01 -4.36 5.54
N ARG A 289 12.70 -4.17 6.80
CA ARG A 289 12.80 -5.22 7.84
C ARG A 289 11.46 -5.90 7.99
N VAL A 290 11.44 -7.21 7.76
CA VAL A 290 10.23 -8.05 7.69
C VAL A 290 10.31 -9.24 8.63
#